data_1cf14fcfd5204b6756125c19d7972357
#
_entry.id   1cf14fcfd5204b6756125c19d7972357
#
_cell.length_a   1.000
_cell.length_b   1.000
_cell.length_c   1.000
_cell.angle_alpha   90.00
_cell.angle_beta   90.00
_cell.angle_gamma   90.00
#
_symmetry.space_group_name_H-M   'P 1'
#
loop_
_entity.id
_entity.type
_entity.pdbx_description
1 polymer ?
#
loop_
_entity_poly.entity_id
_entity_poly.type
_entity_poly.pdbx_seq_one_letter_code
_entity_poly.pdbx_strand_id
1 'polypeptide(L)'
;VDGLVGSEMCIRDRYIKEGSIYNKEGQKLGTHKGIANYTIGQRKGLGISSTRPLYVTKIDVKSNSIIVGYKSDLVGEKFKINNINWLGHENFNDCPKNGFLVDVKVRSTRPPKSAEIYPLDKKNGIVTLKDHEESIAPGQACVFYEQNSSRVLGGGWISN
;
A
#
# COMPACT_ATOMS: atom_id res chain seq x y z
N VAL A 1 35.55 6.34 3.11
CA VAL A 1 34.88 5.38 4.00
C VAL A 1 33.88 6.05 4.91
N ASP A 2 34.14 7.28 5.38
CA ASP A 2 33.26 8.00 6.29
C ASP A 2 31.98 8.57 5.68
N GLY A 3 31.94 8.77 4.35
CA GLY A 3 30.78 9.35 3.65
C GLY A 3 29.54 8.43 3.55
N LEU A 4 29.73 7.10 3.53
CA LEU A 4 28.64 6.12 3.45
C LEU A 4 27.98 5.91 4.84
N VAL A 5 28.74 5.91 5.90
CA VAL A 5 28.25 5.78 7.28
C VAL A 5 27.41 7.00 7.68
N GLY A 6 27.77 8.21 7.23
CA GLY A 6 27.01 9.44 7.48
C GLY A 6 25.65 9.46 6.78
N SER A 7 25.53 8.94 5.55
CA SER A 7 24.27 8.93 4.82
C SER A 7 23.29 7.88 5.36
N GLU A 8 23.74 6.70 5.75
CA GLU A 8 22.90 5.68 6.38
C GLU A 8 22.43 6.10 7.78
N MET A 9 23.27 6.75 8.55
CA MET A 9 22.92 7.31 9.85
C MET A 9 21.89 8.43 9.71
N CYS A 10 22.01 9.32 8.73
CA CYS A 10 21.00 10.34 8.43
C CYS A 10 19.64 9.77 8.01
N ILE A 11 19.63 8.64 7.31
CA ILE A 11 18.39 7.95 6.92
C ILE A 11 17.74 7.31 8.15
N ARG A 12 18.47 6.58 8.97
CA ARG A 12 17.97 5.99 10.22
C ARG A 12 17.43 7.03 11.19
N ASP A 13 18.13 8.14 11.37
CA ASP A 13 17.72 9.23 12.26
C ASP A 13 16.38 9.87 11.84
N ARG A 14 16.10 9.95 10.55
CA ARG A 14 14.79 10.45 10.06
C ARG A 14 13.63 9.54 10.42
N TYR A 15 13.82 8.23 10.42
CA TYR A 15 12.76 7.26 10.76
C TYR A 15 12.41 7.23 12.25
N ILE A 16 13.34 7.64 13.12
CA ILE A 16 13.21 7.63 14.59
C ILE A 16 12.89 9.03 15.14
N LYS A 17 13.08 10.08 14.34
CA LYS A 17 12.90 11.47 14.76
C LYS A 17 11.41 11.81 14.90
N GLU A 18 11.09 12.56 15.95
CA GLU A 18 9.76 13.12 16.13
C GLU A 18 9.34 13.99 14.94
N GLY A 19 8.07 13.90 14.57
CA GLY A 19 7.48 14.67 13.51
C GLY A 19 6.02 14.98 13.79
N SER A 20 5.35 15.57 12.82
CA SER A 20 3.98 16.04 12.98
C SER A 20 2.97 15.11 12.33
N ILE A 21 1.79 15.01 12.95
CA ILE A 21 0.63 14.32 12.40
C ILE A 21 -0.39 15.37 11.95
N TYR A 22 -0.82 15.27 10.70
CA TYR A 22 -1.78 16.17 10.07
C TYR A 22 -3.04 15.45 9.65
N ASN A 23 -4.15 16.18 9.57
CA ASN A 23 -5.32 15.70 8.85
C ASN A 23 -5.16 15.97 7.34
N LYS A 24 -6.14 15.55 6.54
CA LYS A 24 -6.16 15.78 5.09
C LYS A 24 -6.15 17.26 4.70
N GLU A 25 -6.75 18.10 5.52
CA GLU A 25 -6.85 19.55 5.34
C GLU A 25 -5.54 20.28 5.70
N GLY A 26 -4.50 19.54 6.14
CA GLY A 26 -3.21 20.10 6.52
C GLY A 26 -3.16 20.65 7.94
N GLN A 27 -4.19 20.45 8.74
CA GLN A 27 -4.22 20.87 10.13
C GLN A 27 -3.41 19.90 10.99
N LYS A 28 -2.53 20.41 11.83
CA LYS A 28 -1.75 19.61 12.77
C LYS A 28 -2.63 19.11 13.91
N LEU A 29 -2.67 17.78 14.08
CA LEU A 29 -3.43 17.10 15.12
C LEU A 29 -2.57 16.61 16.29
N GLY A 30 -1.28 16.42 16.06
CA GLY A 30 -0.37 15.90 17.08
C GLY A 30 1.05 15.71 16.57
N THR A 31 1.81 14.93 17.33
CA THR A 31 3.20 14.57 16.99
C THR A 31 3.38 13.04 17.08
N HIS A 32 4.35 12.53 16.35
CA HIS A 32 4.73 11.12 16.39
C HIS A 32 6.21 10.96 16.79
N LYS A 33 6.54 9.81 17.35
CA LYS A 33 7.89 9.47 17.82
C LYS A 33 8.73 8.73 16.77
N GLY A 34 8.56 9.07 15.52
CA GLY A 34 9.26 8.46 14.38
C GLY A 34 8.31 7.70 13.46
N ILE A 35 8.44 7.96 12.16
CA ILE A 35 7.57 7.40 11.11
C ILE A 35 7.71 5.86 11.00
N ALA A 36 8.84 5.29 11.43
CA ALA A 36 9.07 3.85 11.43
C ALA A 36 8.08 3.05 12.32
N ASN A 37 7.46 3.72 13.29
CA ASN A 37 6.51 3.11 14.20
C ASN A 37 5.07 3.08 13.65
N TYR A 38 4.87 3.57 12.42
CA TYR A 38 3.54 3.73 11.83
C TYR A 38 3.43 3.01 10.50
N THR A 39 2.23 2.50 10.25
CA THR A 39 1.89 1.79 9.00
C THR A 39 0.59 2.36 8.44
N ILE A 40 0.47 2.44 7.12
CA ILE A 40 -0.77 2.86 6.46
C ILE A 40 -1.90 1.92 6.89
N GLY A 41 -3.05 2.49 7.23
CA GLY A 41 -4.20 1.75 7.79
C GLY A 41 -4.18 1.59 9.30
N GLN A 42 -3.10 1.96 9.99
CA GLN A 42 -3.02 1.88 11.44
C GLN A 42 -4.03 2.82 12.11
N ARG A 43 -4.78 2.29 13.08
CA ARG A 43 -5.77 3.02 13.87
C ARG A 43 -5.29 3.31 15.29
N LYS A 44 -4.60 2.33 15.91
CA LYS A 44 -4.19 2.41 17.31
C LYS A 44 -2.82 3.08 17.45
N GLY A 45 -2.58 3.71 18.59
CA GLY A 45 -1.26 4.29 18.91
C GLY A 45 -0.96 5.63 18.24
N LEU A 46 -1.97 6.32 17.70
CA LEU A 46 -1.79 7.63 17.07
C LEU A 46 -1.59 8.77 18.09
N GLY A 47 -2.03 8.56 19.35
CA GLY A 47 -1.93 9.60 20.39
C GLY A 47 -2.80 10.84 20.12
N ILE A 48 -3.82 10.71 19.26
CA ILE A 48 -4.71 11.80 18.86
C ILE A 48 -6.10 11.51 19.41
N SER A 49 -6.70 12.52 20.06
CA SER A 49 -8.10 12.48 20.47
C SER A 49 -8.99 12.87 19.30
N SER A 50 -9.96 12.02 18.95
CA SER A 50 -10.91 12.29 17.87
C SER A 50 -12.26 11.62 18.19
N THR A 51 -13.35 12.28 17.78
CA THR A 51 -14.71 11.75 17.94
C THR A 51 -14.99 10.55 17.02
N ARG A 52 -14.26 10.42 15.95
CA ARG A 52 -14.34 9.29 15.00
C ARG A 52 -12.99 8.62 14.87
N PRO A 53 -12.93 7.31 14.57
CA PRO A 53 -11.67 6.61 14.36
C PRO A 53 -10.86 7.24 13.21
N LEU A 54 -9.61 7.57 13.50
CA LEU A 54 -8.62 8.02 12.51
C LEU A 54 -7.68 6.88 12.15
N TYR A 55 -7.23 6.90 10.92
CA TYR A 55 -6.33 5.91 10.32
C TYR A 55 -5.17 6.63 9.63
N VAL A 56 -3.98 6.06 9.67
CA VAL A 56 -2.86 6.54 8.87
C VAL A 56 -3.18 6.35 7.40
N THR A 57 -3.31 7.42 6.65
CA THR A 57 -3.62 7.39 5.20
C THR A 57 -2.38 7.57 4.35
N LYS A 58 -1.38 8.30 4.85
CA LYS A 58 -0.12 8.55 4.15
C LYS A 58 1.02 8.77 5.14
N ILE A 59 2.20 8.31 4.79
CA ILE A 59 3.46 8.58 5.50
C ILE A 59 4.37 9.33 4.52
N ASP A 60 4.73 10.56 4.85
CA ASP A 60 5.65 11.37 4.07
C ASP A 60 7.03 11.38 4.72
N VAL A 61 7.94 10.60 4.13
CA VAL A 61 9.31 10.47 4.61
C VAL A 61 10.10 11.78 4.44
N LYS A 62 9.82 12.55 3.38
CA LYS A 62 10.55 13.78 3.09
C LYS A 62 10.29 14.86 4.12
N SER A 63 9.04 15.06 4.49
CA SER A 63 8.61 16.04 5.50
C SER A 63 8.59 15.46 6.91
N ASN A 64 8.93 14.19 7.11
CA ASN A 64 8.83 13.48 8.39
C ASN A 64 7.45 13.66 9.03
N SER A 65 6.40 13.45 8.26
CA SER A 65 5.03 13.66 8.69
C SER A 65 4.11 12.50 8.37
N ILE A 66 3.05 12.38 9.16
CA ILE A 66 2.00 11.39 8.99
C ILE A 66 0.70 12.13 8.69
N ILE A 67 -0.04 11.66 7.69
CA ILE A 67 -1.36 12.16 7.39
C ILE A 67 -2.38 11.11 7.84
N VAL A 68 -3.37 11.56 8.59
CA VAL A 68 -4.46 10.71 9.07
C VAL A 68 -5.79 11.15 8.47
N GLY A 69 -6.68 10.21 8.31
CA GLY A 69 -8.02 10.44 7.78
C GLY A 69 -9.00 9.38 8.27
N TYR A 70 -10.20 9.39 7.74
CA TYR A 70 -11.22 8.41 8.05
C TYR A 70 -11.04 7.12 7.24
N LYS A 71 -11.76 6.07 7.61
CA LYS A 71 -11.70 4.78 6.89
C LYS A 71 -12.05 4.92 5.40
N SER A 72 -12.97 5.82 5.05
CA SER A 72 -13.30 6.16 3.66
C SER A 72 -12.14 6.73 2.85
N ASP A 73 -11.15 7.28 3.51
CA ASP A 73 -9.96 7.87 2.89
C ASP A 73 -8.88 6.85 2.53
N LEU A 74 -9.07 5.62 2.99
CA LEU A 74 -8.23 4.46 2.68
C LEU A 74 -8.74 3.67 1.46
N VAL A 75 -9.80 4.12 0.83
CA VAL A 75 -10.41 3.46 -0.34
C VAL A 75 -9.57 3.71 -1.58
N GLY A 76 -9.40 2.67 -2.39
CA GLY A 76 -8.71 2.78 -3.67
C GLY A 76 -7.19 2.68 -3.59
N GLU A 77 -6.68 1.82 -2.71
CA GLU A 77 -5.24 1.57 -2.60
C GLU A 77 -4.70 1.02 -3.92
N LYS A 78 -3.74 1.75 -4.48
CA LYS A 78 -3.14 1.45 -5.78
C LYS A 78 -1.68 1.11 -5.58
N PHE A 79 -1.26 -0.03 -6.12
CA PHE A 79 0.13 -0.49 -6.05
C PHE A 79 0.57 -1.16 -7.34
N LYS A 80 1.86 -1.16 -7.57
CA LYS A 80 2.47 -1.83 -8.73
C LYS A 80 2.74 -3.29 -8.40
N ILE A 81 2.62 -4.13 -9.41
CA ILE A 81 3.02 -5.54 -9.38
C ILE A 81 4.07 -5.77 -10.45
N ASN A 82 5.12 -6.45 -10.10
CA ASN A 82 6.17 -6.89 -11.01
C ASN A 82 6.32 -8.42 -11.04
N ASN A 83 7.06 -8.91 -12.02
CA ASN A 83 7.32 -10.34 -12.24
C ASN A 83 6.04 -11.19 -12.25
N ILE A 84 4.99 -10.70 -12.91
CA ILE A 84 3.72 -11.40 -13.02
C ILE A 84 3.92 -12.71 -13.79
N ASN A 85 3.52 -13.81 -13.17
CA ASN A 85 3.30 -15.09 -13.81
C ASN A 85 1.81 -15.23 -14.08
N TRP A 86 1.41 -15.12 -15.34
CA TRP A 86 0.02 -15.15 -15.77
C TRP A 86 -0.38 -16.52 -16.29
N LEU A 87 -1.48 -17.05 -15.79
CA LEU A 87 -2.02 -18.38 -16.10
C LEU A 87 -3.40 -18.30 -16.79
N GLY A 88 -3.85 -17.09 -17.12
CA GLY A 88 -5.10 -16.88 -17.86
C GLY A 88 -5.05 -17.41 -19.29
N HIS A 89 -6.19 -17.42 -19.98
CA HIS A 89 -6.30 -17.94 -21.34
C HIS A 89 -5.57 -17.11 -22.39
N GLU A 90 -5.49 -15.78 -22.19
CA GLU A 90 -4.78 -14.84 -23.04
C GLU A 90 -3.46 -14.43 -22.38
N ASN A 91 -2.51 -13.90 -23.16
CA ASN A 91 -1.32 -13.31 -22.56
C ASN A 91 -1.70 -12.09 -21.70
N PHE A 92 -1.00 -11.87 -20.62
CA PHE A 92 -1.28 -10.75 -19.72
C PHE A 92 -1.25 -9.39 -20.45
N ASN A 93 -0.35 -9.22 -21.43
CA ASN A 93 -0.25 -7.99 -22.21
C ASN A 93 -1.42 -7.77 -23.19
N ASP A 94 -2.14 -8.83 -23.52
CA ASP A 94 -3.30 -8.81 -24.42
C ASP A 94 -4.61 -8.58 -23.65
N CYS A 95 -4.58 -8.63 -22.32
CA CYS A 95 -5.70 -8.27 -21.47
C CYS A 95 -6.05 -6.78 -21.60
N PRO A 96 -7.33 -6.40 -21.33
CA PRO A 96 -7.78 -5.02 -21.47
C PRO A 96 -6.92 -4.02 -20.71
N LYS A 97 -6.32 -3.05 -21.41
CA LYS A 97 -5.46 -2.02 -20.78
C LYS A 97 -6.23 -0.96 -20.00
N ASN A 98 -7.53 -0.86 -20.21
CA ASN A 98 -8.42 -0.02 -19.43
C ASN A 98 -8.83 -0.65 -18.09
N GLY A 99 -8.23 -1.78 -17.73
CA GLY A 99 -8.47 -2.50 -16.50
C GLY A 99 -9.50 -3.60 -16.63
N PHE A 100 -9.34 -4.66 -15.90
CA PHE A 100 -10.30 -5.75 -15.77
C PHE A 100 -10.41 -6.24 -14.32
N LEU A 101 -11.57 -6.76 -13.99
CA LEU A 101 -11.90 -7.18 -12.63
C LEU A 101 -11.27 -8.53 -12.30
N VAL A 102 -10.63 -8.59 -11.15
CA VAL A 102 -10.10 -9.81 -10.53
C VAL A 102 -10.34 -9.77 -9.02
N ASP A 103 -10.24 -10.92 -8.38
CA ASP A 103 -10.10 -10.97 -6.94
C ASP A 103 -8.62 -11.15 -6.60
N VAL A 104 -8.10 -10.36 -5.67
CA VAL A 104 -6.69 -10.40 -5.29
C VAL A 104 -6.50 -10.80 -3.83
N LYS A 105 -5.48 -11.59 -3.58
CA LYS A 105 -5.07 -12.00 -2.25
C LYS A 105 -3.63 -11.60 -2.00
N VAL A 106 -3.42 -10.72 -1.05
CA VAL A 106 -2.09 -10.22 -0.63
C VAL A 106 -1.61 -10.87 0.66
N ARG A 107 -2.50 -11.61 1.35
CA ARG A 107 -2.18 -12.37 2.57
C ARG A 107 -2.89 -13.72 2.57
N SER A 108 -2.17 -14.75 3.00
CA SER A 108 -2.70 -16.12 3.08
C SER A 108 -3.88 -16.26 4.05
N THR A 109 -3.90 -15.46 5.10
CA THR A 109 -4.89 -15.53 6.19
C THR A 109 -6.18 -14.76 5.94
N ARG A 110 -6.25 -13.94 4.87
CA ARG A 110 -7.43 -13.13 4.55
C ARG A 110 -8.09 -13.59 3.25
N PRO A 111 -9.41 -13.42 3.12
CA PRO A 111 -10.12 -13.73 1.88
C PRO A 111 -9.65 -12.81 0.75
N PRO A 112 -9.78 -13.24 -0.52
CA PRO A 112 -9.54 -12.39 -1.66
C PRO A 112 -10.45 -11.15 -1.66
N LYS A 113 -9.95 -10.04 -2.19
CA LYS A 113 -10.69 -8.78 -2.35
C LYS A 113 -10.80 -8.40 -3.81
N SER A 114 -11.94 -7.81 -4.17
CA SER A 114 -12.17 -7.34 -5.52
C SER A 114 -11.22 -6.17 -5.87
N ALA A 115 -10.62 -6.26 -7.04
CA ALA A 115 -9.67 -5.29 -7.55
C ALA A 115 -9.80 -5.14 -9.06
N GLU A 116 -9.22 -4.07 -9.58
CA GLU A 116 -8.96 -3.89 -11.00
C GLU A 116 -7.47 -4.01 -11.27
N ILE A 117 -7.10 -4.77 -12.28
CA ILE A 117 -5.71 -4.90 -12.71
C ILE A 117 -5.53 -4.24 -14.08
N TYR A 118 -4.45 -3.49 -14.23
CA TYR A 118 -4.09 -2.74 -15.43
C TYR A 118 -2.74 -3.24 -15.93
N PRO A 119 -2.69 -3.98 -17.04
CA PRO A 119 -1.44 -4.41 -17.64
C PRO A 119 -0.59 -3.22 -18.10
N LEU A 120 0.67 -3.17 -17.72
CA LEU A 120 1.65 -2.22 -18.22
C LEU A 120 2.50 -2.83 -19.32
N ASP A 121 2.92 -4.06 -19.12
CA ASP A 121 3.66 -4.88 -20.07
C ASP A 121 3.45 -6.39 -19.78
N LYS A 122 4.26 -7.26 -20.36
CA LYS A 122 4.13 -8.73 -20.24
C LYS A 122 4.26 -9.25 -18.80
N LYS A 123 4.94 -8.51 -17.91
CA LYS A 123 5.28 -8.94 -16.55
C LYS A 123 4.97 -7.92 -15.46
N ASN A 124 4.47 -6.75 -15.83
CA ASN A 124 4.20 -5.67 -14.88
C ASN A 124 2.79 -5.13 -15.04
N GLY A 125 2.20 -4.73 -13.94
CA GLY A 125 0.85 -4.18 -13.91
C GLY A 125 0.62 -3.30 -12.71
N ILE A 126 -0.55 -2.67 -12.70
CA ILE A 126 -1.05 -1.89 -11.57
C ILE A 126 -2.31 -2.56 -11.06
N VAL A 127 -2.41 -2.70 -9.76
CA VAL A 127 -3.62 -3.19 -9.07
C VAL A 127 -4.24 -2.05 -8.30
N THR A 128 -5.55 -1.88 -8.44
CA THR A 128 -6.36 -0.95 -7.67
C THR A 128 -7.41 -1.73 -6.90
N LEU A 129 -7.28 -1.78 -5.58
CA LEU A 129 -8.27 -2.42 -4.71
C LEU A 129 -9.53 -1.58 -4.63
N LYS A 130 -10.70 -2.23 -4.62
CA LYS A 130 -11.98 -1.55 -4.35
C LYS A 130 -12.13 -1.21 -2.87
N ASP A 131 -11.63 -2.07 -2.00
CA ASP A 131 -11.64 -1.89 -0.55
C ASP A 131 -10.23 -1.79 0.01
N HIS A 132 -10.08 -1.05 1.10
CA HIS A 132 -8.79 -0.94 1.78
C HIS A 132 -8.30 -2.29 2.30
N GLU A 133 -7.01 -2.56 2.07
CA GLU A 133 -6.27 -3.67 2.66
C GLU A 133 -5.15 -3.16 3.55
N GLU A 134 -5.18 -3.57 4.82
CA GLU A 134 -4.14 -3.18 5.77
C GLU A 134 -2.79 -3.82 5.42
N SER A 135 -1.74 -3.02 5.52
CA SER A 135 -0.35 -3.49 5.45
C SER A 135 0.03 -4.12 4.11
N ILE A 136 -0.32 -3.47 3.00
CA ILE A 136 0.31 -3.75 1.71
C ILE A 136 1.73 -3.19 1.75
N ALA A 137 2.71 -4.05 1.47
CA ALA A 137 4.12 -3.66 1.47
C ALA A 137 4.85 -4.24 0.27
N PRO A 138 5.85 -3.52 -0.26
CA PRO A 138 6.74 -4.05 -1.29
C PRO A 138 7.39 -5.37 -0.86
N GLY A 139 7.56 -6.27 -1.81
CA GLY A 139 8.10 -7.61 -1.58
C GLY A 139 7.07 -8.67 -1.17
N GLN A 140 5.81 -8.30 -0.93
CA GLN A 140 4.74 -9.27 -0.70
C GLN A 140 4.23 -9.85 -2.03
N ALA A 141 3.85 -11.13 -2.00
CA ALA A 141 3.18 -11.78 -3.12
C ALA A 141 1.72 -11.30 -3.21
N CYS A 142 1.25 -11.10 -4.44
CA CYS A 142 -0.15 -10.83 -4.74
C CYS A 142 -0.65 -11.88 -5.73
N VAL A 143 -1.67 -12.64 -5.35
CA VAL A 143 -2.24 -13.69 -6.17
C VAL A 143 -3.56 -13.21 -6.75
N PHE A 144 -3.76 -13.45 -8.05
CA PHE A 144 -4.96 -13.07 -8.80
C PHE A 144 -5.86 -14.27 -8.98
N TYR A 145 -7.13 -14.07 -8.71
CA TYR A 145 -8.19 -15.06 -8.93
C TYR A 145 -9.22 -14.51 -9.93
N GLU A 146 -9.84 -15.41 -10.67
CA GLU A 146 -11.05 -15.11 -11.40
C GLU A 146 -12.14 -14.62 -10.44
N GLN A 147 -12.89 -13.60 -10.83
CA GLN A 147 -13.87 -12.98 -9.96
C GLN A 147 -14.93 -13.98 -9.48
N ASN A 148 -15.19 -14.00 -8.19
CA ASN A 148 -16.12 -14.94 -7.53
C ASN A 148 -15.78 -16.43 -7.78
N SER A 149 -14.52 -16.75 -7.99
CA SER A 149 -14.03 -18.09 -8.29
C SER A 149 -12.79 -18.41 -7.46
N SER A 150 -12.50 -19.68 -7.29
CA SER A 150 -11.23 -20.16 -6.72
C SER A 150 -10.13 -20.38 -7.76
N ARG A 151 -10.42 -20.10 -9.04
CA ARG A 151 -9.47 -20.27 -10.12
C ARG A 151 -8.38 -19.22 -10.07
N VAL A 152 -7.13 -19.65 -9.97
CA VAL A 152 -5.97 -18.77 -10.00
C VAL A 152 -5.70 -18.33 -11.42
N LEU A 153 -5.58 -17.01 -11.62
CA LEU A 153 -5.19 -16.39 -12.89
C LEU A 153 -3.70 -16.04 -12.95
N GLY A 154 -3.02 -16.05 -11.82
CA GLY A 154 -1.61 -15.74 -11.75
C GLY A 154 -1.25 -15.04 -10.46
N GLY A 155 -0.09 -14.43 -10.46
CA GLY A 155 0.42 -13.65 -9.33
C GLY A 155 1.72 -12.95 -9.65
N GLY A 156 2.12 -12.05 -8.76
CA GLY A 156 3.36 -11.31 -8.88
C GLY A 156 3.79 -10.74 -7.54
N TRP A 157 4.74 -9.85 -7.57
CA TRP A 157 5.32 -9.23 -6.38
C TRP A 157 4.96 -7.75 -6.31
N ILE A 158 4.48 -7.31 -5.15
CA ILE A 158 4.18 -5.90 -4.91
C ILE A 158 5.48 -5.09 -4.95
N SER A 159 5.46 -3.99 -5.69
CA SER A 159 6.56 -3.04 -5.80
C SER A 159 6.10 -1.60 -5.53
N ASN A 160 7.04 -0.70 -5.39
CA ASN A 160 6.80 0.73 -5.22
C ASN A 160 6.35 1.42 -6.52
#